data_5489d6e4982fe441fe357af482010ff3
#
_entry.id   5489d6e4982fe441fe357af482010ff3
#
_cell.length_a   1.000
_cell.length_b   1.000
_cell.length_c   1.000
_cell.angle_alpha   90.00
_cell.angle_beta   90.00
_cell.angle_gamma   90.00
#
_symmetry.space_group_name_H-M   'P 1'
#
loop_
_entity.id
_entity.type
_entity.pdbx_description
1 polymer ?
#
loop_
_entity_poly.entity_id
_entity_poly.type
_entity_poly.pdbx_seq_one_letter_code
_entity_poly.pdbx_strand_id
1 'polypeptide(L)'
;MKNVIVGIIGFLLVSTGGLQAQWQLAKGPLMTRWAKKVTPTNAHSEYPRPQMVRQDWLNLNGLWQYAIASKSASQPEMDGQILVPFPVESALSGVGKTVGKEKRLWYRRTFSLHGNWDGKRILLHFGAVDWEAVIWVNGQKVGGHTGGYDPFSIDITKSLKPQASEQEIVVSVWDPTDEGTQPRGKQVNKP
;
A
#
# COMPACT_ATOMS: atom_id res chain seq x y z
N MET A 1 0.73 52.35 47.73
CA MET A 1 1.45 51.47 46.81
C MET A 1 0.60 50.24 46.56
N LYS A 2 0.03 50.11 45.35
CA LYS A 2 -0.86 48.99 44.97
C LYS A 2 -0.01 47.99 44.19
N ASN A 3 0.18 46.78 44.69
CA ASN A 3 0.86 45.68 44.02
C ASN A 3 -0.10 45.04 43.00
N VAL A 4 0.26 45.05 41.72
CA VAL A 4 -0.44 44.35 40.65
C VAL A 4 0.29 43.01 40.47
N ILE A 5 -0.40 41.92 40.73
CA ILE A 5 0.08 40.55 40.44
C ILE A 5 -0.40 40.20 39.02
N VAL A 6 0.54 40.10 38.09
CA VAL A 6 0.30 39.59 36.73
C VAL A 6 0.44 38.08 36.75
N GLY A 7 -0.69 37.38 36.65
CA GLY A 7 -0.70 35.94 36.50
C GLY A 7 -0.43 35.54 35.04
N ILE A 8 0.66 34.82 34.79
CA ILE A 8 0.96 34.21 33.50
C ILE A 8 0.21 32.87 33.40
N ILE A 9 -0.86 32.85 32.60
CA ILE A 9 -1.56 31.61 32.23
C ILE A 9 -0.77 30.97 31.11
N GLY A 10 0.01 29.95 31.45
CA GLY A 10 0.71 29.10 30.45
C GLY A 10 -0.31 28.21 29.73
N PHE A 11 -0.54 28.47 28.46
CA PHE A 11 -1.29 27.55 27.57
C PHE A 11 -0.41 26.35 27.23
N LEU A 12 -0.67 25.19 27.83
CA LEU A 12 -0.10 23.92 27.39
C LEU A 12 -0.80 23.50 26.09
N LEU A 13 -0.14 23.71 24.97
CA LEU A 13 -0.51 23.10 23.68
C LEU A 13 -0.22 21.59 23.75
N VAL A 14 -1.22 20.81 24.11
CA VAL A 14 -1.18 19.37 23.93
C VAL A 14 -1.35 19.09 22.43
N SER A 15 -0.23 18.86 21.73
CA SER A 15 -0.28 18.33 20.38
C SER A 15 -0.79 16.89 20.44
N THR A 16 -2.05 16.68 20.07
CA THR A 16 -2.60 15.36 19.80
C THR A 16 -2.02 14.86 18.48
N GLY A 17 -0.73 14.48 18.48
CA GLY A 17 -0.16 13.66 17.44
C GLY A 17 -0.90 12.34 17.46
N GLY A 18 -1.73 12.06 16.44
CA GLY A 18 -2.38 10.77 16.29
C GLY A 18 -1.31 9.68 16.33
N LEU A 19 -1.39 8.81 17.33
CA LEU A 19 -0.61 7.57 17.40
C LEU A 19 -1.01 6.73 16.19
N GLN A 20 -0.30 6.91 15.08
CA GLN A 20 -0.36 5.94 13.98
C GLN A 20 0.14 4.62 14.56
N ALA A 21 -0.75 3.66 14.67
CA ALA A 21 -0.41 2.33 15.17
C ALA A 21 0.77 1.80 14.35
N GLN A 22 1.90 1.58 15.02
CA GLN A 22 3.11 1.03 14.39
C GLN A 22 2.74 -0.36 13.86
N TRP A 23 3.09 -0.64 12.59
CA TRP A 23 2.88 -1.95 11.99
C TRP A 23 3.44 -3.06 12.87
N GLN A 24 2.67 -4.11 13.05
CA GLN A 24 3.05 -5.33 13.76
C GLN A 24 2.57 -6.55 12.99
N LEU A 25 3.26 -7.68 13.17
CA LEU A 25 2.82 -8.96 12.64
C LEU A 25 1.40 -9.27 13.15
N ALA A 26 0.49 -9.62 12.24
CA ALA A 26 -0.81 -10.12 12.64
C ALA A 26 -0.68 -11.49 13.33
N LYS A 27 -1.58 -11.77 14.25
CA LYS A 27 -1.67 -13.10 14.85
C LYS A 27 -2.20 -14.08 13.81
N GLY A 28 -1.38 -15.02 13.39
CA GLY A 28 -1.73 -16.03 12.39
C GLY A 28 -1.10 -17.38 12.70
N PRO A 29 -1.74 -18.49 12.28
CA PRO A 29 -1.27 -19.84 12.56
C PRO A 29 0.00 -20.20 11.77
N LEU A 30 0.23 -19.56 10.63
CA LEU A 30 1.32 -19.90 9.72
C LEU A 30 2.35 -18.79 9.68
N MET A 31 3.49 -19.04 10.28
CA MET A 31 4.68 -18.19 10.19
C MET A 31 5.93 -19.05 10.02
N THR A 32 6.85 -18.62 9.17
CA THR A 32 8.16 -19.25 9.06
C THR A 32 9.12 -18.68 10.11
N ARG A 33 10.23 -19.37 10.34
CA ARG A 33 11.32 -18.87 11.22
C ARG A 33 11.89 -17.51 10.78
N TRP A 34 11.73 -17.15 9.52
CA TRP A 34 12.23 -15.88 8.96
C TRP A 34 11.27 -14.70 9.17
N ALA A 35 10.00 -14.96 9.49
CA ALA A 35 8.99 -13.92 9.66
C ALA A 35 9.43 -12.82 10.64
N LYS A 36 10.13 -13.22 11.72
CA LYS A 36 10.65 -12.28 12.73
C LYS A 36 11.75 -11.31 12.21
N LYS A 37 12.33 -11.60 11.03
CA LYS A 37 13.36 -10.76 10.40
C LYS A 37 12.79 -9.76 9.41
N VAL A 38 11.50 -9.90 9.05
CA VAL A 38 10.83 -8.99 8.12
C VAL A 38 10.46 -7.71 8.84
N THR A 39 10.76 -6.59 8.20
CA THR A 39 10.44 -5.24 8.66
C THR A 39 9.88 -4.42 7.51
N PRO A 40 9.21 -3.28 7.78
CA PRO A 40 8.76 -2.38 6.73
C PRO A 40 9.84 -1.87 5.77
N THR A 41 11.10 -1.88 6.22
CA THR A 41 12.23 -1.34 5.44
C THR A 41 13.00 -2.40 4.67
N ASN A 42 12.76 -3.70 4.93
CA ASN A 42 13.44 -4.79 4.24
C ASN A 42 12.49 -5.77 3.51
N ALA A 43 11.21 -5.43 3.39
CA ALA A 43 10.22 -6.24 2.70
C ALA A 43 10.53 -6.30 1.19
N HIS A 44 11.26 -7.35 0.77
CA HIS A 44 11.71 -7.56 -0.61
C HIS A 44 12.39 -6.32 -1.22
N SER A 45 13.36 -5.77 -0.49
CA SER A 45 14.14 -4.61 -0.95
C SER A 45 14.98 -4.90 -2.20
N GLU A 46 15.29 -6.18 -2.43
CA GLU A 46 16.01 -6.69 -3.61
C GLU A 46 15.15 -6.83 -4.87
N TYR A 47 13.84 -6.59 -4.77
CA TYR A 47 12.97 -6.64 -5.94
C TYR A 47 13.42 -5.61 -7.00
N PRO A 48 13.42 -5.89 -8.33
CA PRO A 48 12.77 -7.03 -8.97
C PRO A 48 13.56 -8.35 -8.92
N ARG A 49 14.87 -8.32 -8.81
CA ARG A 49 15.75 -9.50 -8.64
C ARG A 49 17.16 -9.07 -8.24
N PRO A 50 17.87 -9.80 -7.37
CA PRO A 50 19.24 -9.46 -6.97
C PRO A 50 20.22 -9.35 -8.15
N GLN A 51 20.00 -10.15 -9.22
CA GLN A 51 20.87 -10.19 -10.41
C GLN A 51 20.57 -9.10 -11.44
N MET A 52 19.47 -8.34 -11.25
CA MET A 52 19.01 -7.33 -12.22
C MET A 52 18.87 -5.96 -11.54
N VAL A 53 19.95 -5.52 -10.92
CA VAL A 53 20.01 -4.19 -10.30
C VAL A 53 19.87 -3.11 -11.39
N ARG A 54 18.98 -2.14 -11.14
CA ARG A 54 18.74 -0.99 -12.00
C ARG A 54 19.02 0.28 -11.22
N GLN A 55 19.74 1.21 -11.82
CA GLN A 55 20.04 2.50 -11.19
C GLN A 55 18.79 3.39 -11.09
N ASP A 56 18.00 3.43 -12.16
CA ASP A 56 16.74 4.19 -12.20
C ASP A 56 15.58 3.29 -11.75
N TRP A 57 15.53 2.98 -10.46
CA TRP A 57 14.52 2.15 -9.85
C TRP A 57 14.15 2.65 -8.45
N LEU A 58 12.85 2.80 -8.20
CA LEU A 58 12.29 3.10 -6.89
C LEU A 58 11.43 1.92 -6.45
N ASN A 59 11.84 1.22 -5.39
CA ASN A 59 11.04 0.15 -4.82
C ASN A 59 9.94 0.73 -3.92
N LEU A 60 8.69 0.43 -4.24
CA LEU A 60 7.52 0.85 -3.48
C LEU A 60 6.99 -0.23 -2.53
N ASN A 61 7.69 -1.35 -2.33
CA ASN A 61 7.37 -2.26 -1.24
C ASN A 61 7.56 -1.56 0.11
N GLY A 62 6.90 -2.07 1.14
CA GLY A 62 6.90 -1.47 2.46
C GLY A 62 5.50 -1.11 2.93
N LEU A 63 5.37 -0.15 3.81
CA LEU A 63 4.07 0.24 4.36
C LEU A 63 3.22 1.02 3.35
N TRP A 64 1.99 0.56 3.21
CA TRP A 64 0.90 1.24 2.51
C TRP A 64 -0.26 1.42 3.48
N GLN A 65 -1.13 2.38 3.23
CA GLN A 65 -2.45 2.41 3.86
C GLN A 65 -3.37 1.42 3.14
N TYR A 66 -4.33 0.83 3.87
CA TYR A 66 -5.32 -0.07 3.27
C TYR A 66 -6.71 0.21 3.80
N ALA A 67 -7.72 -0.20 3.03
CA ALA A 67 -9.11 -0.28 3.46
C ALA A 67 -9.79 -1.51 2.84
N ILE A 68 -10.69 -2.14 3.60
CA ILE A 68 -11.57 -3.20 3.09
C ILE A 68 -13.00 -2.65 3.04
N ALA A 69 -13.46 -2.31 1.85
CA ALA A 69 -14.73 -1.64 1.65
C ALA A 69 -15.67 -2.43 0.73
N SER A 70 -16.95 -2.06 0.68
CA SER A 70 -17.90 -2.61 -0.28
C SER A 70 -17.37 -2.51 -1.71
N LYS A 71 -17.72 -3.47 -2.55
CA LYS A 71 -17.36 -3.49 -3.99
C LYS A 71 -17.79 -2.22 -4.73
N SER A 72 -18.86 -1.56 -4.28
CA SER A 72 -19.38 -0.32 -4.85
C SER A 72 -18.75 0.95 -4.25
N ALA A 73 -17.92 0.84 -3.22
CA ALA A 73 -17.29 2.00 -2.61
C ALA A 73 -16.31 2.69 -3.57
N SER A 74 -16.27 4.01 -3.50
CA SER A 74 -15.30 4.84 -4.22
C SER A 74 -14.39 5.51 -3.22
N GLN A 75 -13.11 5.19 -3.27
CA GLN A 75 -12.06 5.78 -2.42
C GLN A 75 -12.44 5.87 -0.92
N PRO A 76 -12.56 4.73 -0.22
CA PRO A 76 -12.96 4.71 1.18
C PRO A 76 -11.90 5.35 2.09
N GLU A 77 -12.31 5.71 3.31
CA GLU A 77 -11.35 6.00 4.38
C GLU A 77 -10.46 4.80 4.66
N MET A 78 -9.19 5.05 5.01
CA MET A 78 -8.22 3.98 5.25
C MET A 78 -8.38 3.40 6.65
N ASP A 79 -8.45 2.07 6.73
CA ASP A 79 -8.61 1.32 7.99
C ASP A 79 -7.30 1.26 8.80
N GLY A 80 -6.15 1.37 8.13
CA GLY A 80 -4.85 1.22 8.79
C GLY A 80 -3.69 1.02 7.80
N GLN A 81 -2.67 0.29 8.24
CA GLN A 81 -1.46 0.02 7.46
C GLN A 81 -1.34 -1.46 7.10
N ILE A 82 -0.81 -1.72 5.93
CA ILE A 82 -0.49 -3.05 5.39
C ILE A 82 0.95 -3.07 4.87
N LEU A 83 1.66 -4.16 5.10
CA LEU A 83 3.01 -4.34 4.57
C LEU A 83 2.95 -5.05 3.20
N VAL A 84 3.18 -4.28 2.14
CA VAL A 84 3.31 -4.79 0.77
C VAL A 84 4.72 -5.36 0.59
N PRO A 85 4.91 -6.53 -0.08
CA PRO A 85 3.97 -7.20 -0.98
C PRO A 85 3.19 -8.38 -0.36
N PHE A 86 3.08 -8.45 0.95
CA PHE A 86 2.43 -9.60 1.59
C PHE A 86 0.90 -9.54 1.43
N PRO A 87 0.25 -10.68 1.09
CA PRO A 87 -1.20 -10.77 0.96
C PRO A 87 -1.90 -10.37 2.26
N VAL A 88 -3.07 -9.76 2.16
CA VAL A 88 -3.82 -9.21 3.30
C VAL A 88 -4.16 -10.27 4.37
N GLU A 89 -4.30 -11.53 3.97
CA GLU A 89 -4.55 -12.67 4.85
C GLU A 89 -3.32 -13.11 5.64
N SER A 90 -2.12 -12.79 5.16
CA SER A 90 -0.88 -13.25 5.78
C SER A 90 -0.56 -12.49 7.07
N ALA A 91 0.10 -13.16 8.01
CA ALA A 91 0.58 -12.52 9.23
C ALA A 91 1.58 -11.38 8.93
N LEU A 92 2.40 -11.54 7.89
CA LEU A 92 3.40 -10.55 7.47
C LEU A 92 2.79 -9.26 6.90
N SER A 93 1.54 -9.31 6.40
CA SER A 93 0.85 -8.08 6.00
C SER A 93 0.60 -7.14 7.18
N GLY A 94 0.50 -7.67 8.39
CA GLY A 94 0.07 -6.96 9.59
C GLY A 94 -1.46 -6.87 9.75
N VAL A 95 -2.23 -7.37 8.76
CA VAL A 95 -3.70 -7.29 8.72
C VAL A 95 -4.36 -8.62 9.10
N GLY A 96 -4.02 -9.72 8.42
CA GLY A 96 -4.53 -11.06 8.73
C GLY A 96 -6.05 -11.21 8.56
N LYS A 97 -6.65 -10.52 7.58
CA LYS A 97 -8.10 -10.52 7.33
C LYS A 97 -8.43 -11.10 5.97
N THR A 98 -9.55 -11.81 5.87
CA THR A 98 -10.13 -12.23 4.59
C THR A 98 -11.02 -11.12 4.02
N VAL A 99 -10.94 -10.87 2.72
CA VAL A 99 -11.69 -9.80 2.05
C VAL A 99 -13.06 -10.29 1.56
N GLY A 100 -13.09 -11.40 0.80
CA GLY A 100 -14.31 -11.97 0.21
C GLY A 100 -14.86 -11.21 -1.00
N LYS A 101 -15.73 -11.86 -1.75
CA LYS A 101 -16.20 -11.43 -3.07
C LYS A 101 -17.02 -10.12 -3.11
N GLU A 102 -17.65 -9.77 -1.98
CA GLU A 102 -18.53 -8.58 -1.91
C GLU A 102 -17.76 -7.31 -1.57
N LYS A 103 -16.46 -7.41 -1.39
CA LYS A 103 -15.60 -6.31 -0.99
C LYS A 103 -14.46 -6.10 -1.97
N ARG A 104 -13.86 -4.90 -1.90
CA ARG A 104 -12.58 -4.57 -2.53
C ARG A 104 -11.56 -4.23 -1.46
N LEU A 105 -10.33 -4.61 -1.72
CA LEU A 105 -9.17 -4.19 -0.94
C LEU A 105 -8.56 -2.97 -1.64
N TRP A 106 -8.44 -1.88 -0.89
CA TRP A 106 -7.86 -0.64 -1.35
C TRP A 106 -6.51 -0.45 -0.72
N TYR A 107 -5.58 0.06 -1.51
CA TYR A 107 -4.22 0.41 -1.09
C TYR A 107 -3.95 1.85 -1.46
N ARG A 108 -3.25 2.59 -0.60
CA ARG A 108 -2.80 3.95 -0.86
C ARG A 108 -1.39 4.16 -0.35
N ARG A 109 -0.56 4.80 -1.17
CA ARG A 109 0.80 5.19 -0.80
C ARG A 109 1.18 6.49 -1.44
N THR A 110 1.94 7.31 -0.71
CA THR A 110 2.65 8.46 -1.25
C THR A 110 4.12 8.12 -1.50
N PHE A 111 4.73 8.78 -2.47
CA PHE A 111 6.13 8.62 -2.83
C PHE A 111 6.69 9.87 -3.50
N SER A 112 8.01 10.03 -3.47
CA SER A 112 8.71 11.09 -4.17
C SER A 112 9.58 10.52 -5.28
N LEU A 113 9.65 11.20 -6.42
CA LEU A 113 10.54 10.85 -7.52
C LEU A 113 11.97 11.29 -7.23
N HIS A 114 12.94 10.55 -7.73
CA HIS A 114 14.33 10.97 -7.69
C HIS A 114 14.57 12.22 -8.57
N GLY A 115 15.39 13.17 -8.10
CA GLY A 115 15.65 14.43 -8.78
C GLY A 115 16.21 14.30 -10.20
N ASN A 116 16.92 13.20 -10.49
CA ASN A 116 17.49 12.90 -11.80
C ASN A 116 16.50 12.26 -12.79
N TRP A 117 15.21 12.15 -12.43
CA TRP A 117 14.17 11.58 -13.31
C TRP A 117 13.31 12.62 -14.01
N ASP A 118 13.66 13.90 -13.89
CA ASP A 118 12.95 14.96 -14.59
C ASP A 118 12.98 14.76 -16.11
N GLY A 119 11.83 14.92 -16.74
CA GLY A 119 11.66 14.70 -18.18
C GLY A 119 11.75 13.22 -18.62
N LYS A 120 12.00 12.27 -17.72
CA LYS A 120 12.02 10.84 -18.05
C LYS A 120 10.61 10.27 -18.13
N ARG A 121 10.48 9.20 -18.90
CA ARG A 121 9.30 8.35 -18.91
C ARG A 121 9.28 7.50 -17.64
N ILE A 122 8.19 7.55 -16.88
CA ILE A 122 8.03 6.85 -15.61
C ILE A 122 7.03 5.70 -15.79
N LEU A 123 7.50 4.50 -15.54
CA LEU A 123 6.69 3.28 -15.59
C LEU A 123 6.45 2.76 -14.16
N LEU A 124 5.20 2.48 -13.85
CA LEU A 124 4.80 1.80 -12.62
C LEU A 124 4.67 0.30 -12.92
N HIS A 125 5.47 -0.52 -12.23
CA HIS A 125 5.52 -1.96 -12.41
C HIS A 125 4.85 -2.69 -11.26
N PHE A 126 4.05 -3.70 -11.59
CA PHE A 126 3.47 -4.67 -10.65
C PHE A 126 3.98 -6.05 -10.99
N GLY A 127 4.44 -6.81 -9.99
CA GLY A 127 4.86 -8.19 -10.17
C GLY A 127 3.69 -9.13 -10.41
N ALA A 128 2.62 -8.93 -9.65
CA ALA A 128 1.31 -9.54 -9.84
C ALA A 128 0.31 -8.85 -8.90
N VAL A 129 -0.97 -8.81 -9.27
CA VAL A 129 -2.07 -8.35 -8.41
C VAL A 129 -3.28 -9.24 -8.72
N ASP A 130 -3.69 -10.05 -7.75
CA ASP A 130 -4.79 -10.98 -7.89
C ASP A 130 -6.09 -10.35 -7.35
N TRP A 131 -7.11 -10.20 -8.11
CA TRP A 131 -7.39 -10.62 -9.47
C TRP A 131 -7.59 -9.42 -10.40
N GLU A 132 -8.62 -8.57 -10.17
CA GLU A 132 -8.94 -7.35 -10.90
C GLU A 132 -8.36 -6.14 -10.18
N ALA A 133 -7.41 -5.48 -10.79
CA ALA A 133 -6.79 -4.26 -10.27
C ALA A 133 -7.24 -3.03 -11.06
N VAL A 134 -7.50 -1.93 -10.35
CA VAL A 134 -7.68 -0.59 -10.93
C VAL A 134 -6.73 0.36 -10.23
N ILE A 135 -6.03 1.18 -11.01
CA ILE A 135 -4.92 1.99 -10.52
C ILE A 135 -5.18 3.48 -10.81
N TRP A 136 -4.95 4.32 -9.81
CA TRP A 136 -4.97 5.77 -9.91
C TRP A 136 -3.63 6.35 -9.48
N VAL A 137 -3.23 7.42 -10.12
CA VAL A 137 -2.07 8.25 -9.73
C VAL A 137 -2.56 9.69 -9.63
N ASN A 138 -2.32 10.32 -8.48
CA ASN A 138 -2.75 11.69 -8.20
C ASN A 138 -4.24 11.95 -8.51
N GLY A 139 -5.10 10.97 -8.17
CA GLY A 139 -6.55 11.03 -8.42
C GLY A 139 -6.98 10.70 -9.83
N GLN A 140 -6.07 10.54 -10.80
CA GLN A 140 -6.38 10.16 -12.17
C GLN A 140 -6.30 8.65 -12.36
N LYS A 141 -7.34 8.02 -12.93
CA LYS A 141 -7.28 6.61 -13.32
C LYS A 141 -6.27 6.43 -14.46
N VAL A 142 -5.22 5.66 -14.22
CA VAL A 142 -4.14 5.45 -15.19
C VAL A 142 -4.21 4.09 -15.88
N GLY A 143 -4.95 3.14 -15.31
CA GLY A 143 -5.10 1.82 -15.93
C GLY A 143 -5.76 0.80 -15.02
N GLY A 144 -5.71 -0.44 -15.45
CA GLY A 144 -6.15 -1.60 -14.72
C GLY A 144 -5.59 -2.87 -15.36
N HIS A 145 -5.73 -3.98 -14.64
CA HIS A 145 -5.26 -5.30 -15.06
C HIS A 145 -6.21 -6.35 -14.51
N THR A 146 -6.36 -7.44 -15.25
CA THR A 146 -7.10 -8.62 -14.82
C THR A 146 -6.22 -9.85 -15.04
N GLY A 147 -5.91 -10.56 -13.97
CA GLY A 147 -4.99 -11.70 -13.96
C GLY A 147 -4.10 -11.67 -12.71
N GLY A 148 -4.05 -12.79 -11.97
CA GLY A 148 -3.37 -12.87 -10.67
C GLY A 148 -1.90 -13.27 -10.73
N TYR A 149 -1.38 -13.66 -11.90
CA TYR A 149 -0.05 -14.28 -12.02
C TYR A 149 0.92 -13.51 -12.91
N ASP A 150 0.41 -12.64 -13.78
CA ASP A 150 1.21 -11.95 -14.77
C ASP A 150 1.68 -10.59 -14.29
N PRO A 151 2.94 -10.23 -14.52
CA PRO A 151 3.42 -8.88 -14.29
C PRO A 151 2.84 -7.92 -15.33
N PHE A 152 2.59 -6.69 -14.92
CA PHE A 152 2.15 -5.64 -15.82
C PHE A 152 2.79 -4.28 -15.48
N SER A 153 2.73 -3.36 -16.44
CA SER A 153 3.33 -2.03 -16.31
C SER A 153 2.41 -0.97 -16.88
N ILE A 154 2.37 0.17 -16.22
CA ILE A 154 1.56 1.33 -16.63
C ILE A 154 2.47 2.54 -16.75
N ASP A 155 2.36 3.27 -17.86
CA ASP A 155 3.01 4.57 -18.01
C ASP A 155 2.24 5.64 -17.24
N ILE A 156 2.85 6.18 -16.20
CA ILE A 156 2.25 7.19 -15.33
C ILE A 156 2.78 8.60 -15.58
N THR A 157 3.64 8.78 -16.56
CA THR A 157 4.36 10.04 -16.82
C THR A 157 3.44 11.25 -16.87
N LYS A 158 2.30 11.14 -17.57
CA LYS A 158 1.35 12.24 -17.76
C LYS A 158 0.48 12.54 -16.53
N SER A 159 0.45 11.63 -15.56
CA SER A 159 -0.36 11.76 -14.33
C SER A 159 0.45 12.23 -13.14
N LEU A 160 1.74 12.49 -13.34
CA LEU A 160 2.62 12.98 -12.28
C LEU A 160 2.42 14.47 -12.06
N LYS A 161 2.48 14.89 -10.80
CA LYS A 161 2.63 16.29 -10.40
C LYS A 161 4.08 16.74 -10.66
N PRO A 162 4.36 18.06 -10.61
CA PRO A 162 5.74 18.55 -10.69
C PRO A 162 6.67 17.78 -9.75
N GLN A 163 7.89 17.54 -10.16
CA GLN A 163 8.84 16.61 -9.55
C GLN A 163 9.10 16.84 -8.05
N ALA A 164 9.09 18.07 -7.58
CA ALA A 164 9.25 18.40 -6.16
C ALA A 164 8.03 18.04 -5.29
N SER A 165 6.93 17.59 -5.91
CA SER A 165 5.69 17.28 -5.21
C SER A 165 5.63 15.80 -4.84
N GLU A 166 4.99 15.52 -3.71
CA GLU A 166 4.63 14.17 -3.34
C GLU A 166 3.57 13.62 -4.28
N GLN A 167 3.83 12.43 -4.80
CA GLN A 167 2.92 11.68 -5.67
C GLN A 167 2.08 10.72 -4.83
N GLU A 168 0.88 10.41 -5.28
CA GLU A 168 0.00 9.44 -4.64
C GLU A 168 -0.38 8.32 -5.63
N ILE A 169 -0.32 7.09 -5.16
CA ILE A 169 -0.86 5.91 -5.85
C ILE A 169 -2.01 5.36 -5.01
N VAL A 170 -3.11 5.06 -5.69
CA VAL A 170 -4.22 4.29 -5.14
C VAL A 170 -4.44 3.06 -6.02
N VAL A 171 -4.59 1.90 -5.40
CA VAL A 171 -4.90 0.63 -6.08
C VAL A 171 -6.12 0.02 -5.43
N SER A 172 -7.12 -0.34 -6.24
CA SER A 172 -8.29 -1.09 -5.81
C SER A 172 -8.24 -2.48 -6.39
N VAL A 173 -8.36 -3.50 -5.54
CA VAL A 173 -8.27 -4.90 -5.93
C VAL A 173 -9.57 -5.61 -5.59
N TRP A 174 -10.07 -6.42 -6.51
CA TRP A 174 -11.19 -7.32 -6.27
C TRP A 174 -10.79 -8.73 -6.67
N ASP A 175 -10.99 -9.66 -5.74
CA ASP A 175 -10.79 -11.08 -5.94
C ASP A 175 -12.02 -11.84 -5.40
N PRO A 176 -12.76 -12.57 -6.25
CA PRO A 176 -13.86 -13.41 -5.78
C PRO A 176 -13.39 -14.71 -5.13
N THR A 177 -12.10 -14.96 -5.03
CA THR A 177 -11.44 -16.13 -4.40
C THR A 177 -11.87 -17.45 -5.06
N ASP A 178 -12.91 -18.11 -4.53
CA ASP A 178 -13.38 -19.43 -5.00
C ASP A 178 -14.52 -19.34 -6.02
N GLU A 179 -15.01 -18.14 -6.29
CA GLU A 179 -16.18 -17.93 -7.16
C GLU A 179 -15.76 -17.23 -8.45
N GLY A 180 -16.49 -17.52 -9.54
CA GLY A 180 -16.21 -16.96 -10.85
C GLY A 180 -15.39 -17.87 -11.76
N THR A 181 -14.85 -17.30 -12.83
CA THR A 181 -14.15 -18.04 -13.90
C THR A 181 -12.64 -17.83 -13.90
N GLN A 182 -12.11 -17.01 -12.97
CA GLN A 182 -10.68 -16.79 -12.86
C GLN A 182 -9.96 -18.04 -12.36
N PRO A 183 -8.69 -18.23 -12.72
CA PRO A 183 -7.85 -19.29 -12.18
C PRO A 183 -7.71 -19.14 -10.66
N ARG A 184 -7.97 -20.19 -9.91
CA ARG A 184 -7.88 -20.21 -8.44
C ARG A 184 -6.57 -20.79 -7.91
N GLY A 185 -5.85 -21.51 -8.76
CA GLY A 185 -4.67 -22.25 -8.33
C GLY A 185 -5.00 -23.27 -7.27
N LYS A 186 -4.26 -23.21 -6.16
CA LYS A 186 -4.48 -24.08 -4.97
C LYS A 186 -5.23 -23.38 -3.84
N GLN A 187 -5.72 -22.18 -4.05
CA GLN A 187 -6.46 -21.43 -3.05
C GLN A 187 -7.91 -21.88 -3.05
N VAL A 188 -8.36 -22.45 -1.94
CA VAL A 188 -9.74 -22.86 -1.73
C VAL A 188 -10.15 -22.53 -0.30
N ASN A 189 -11.37 -22.05 -0.10
CA ASN A 189 -11.90 -21.75 1.23
C ASN A 189 -12.32 -23.02 1.99
N LYS A 190 -12.59 -24.09 1.25
CA LYS A 190 -12.93 -25.42 1.79
C LYS A 190 -12.10 -26.45 1.04
N PRO A 191 -11.21 -27.18 1.74
CA PRO A 191 -10.45 -28.28 1.15
C PRO A 191 -11.34 -29.47 0.81
#